data_e4b9d8de4bda93623b89df7d6f4ef64e
#
_entry.id   e4b9d8de4bda93623b89df7d6f4ef64e
#
_cell.length_a   1.000
_cell.length_b   1.000
_cell.length_c   1.000
_cell.angle_alpha   90.00
_cell.angle_beta   90.00
_cell.angle_gamma   90.00
#
_symmetry.space_group_name_H-M   'P 1'
#
loop_
_entity.id
_entity.type
_entity.pdbx_description
1 polymer ?
#
loop_
_entity_poly.entity_id
_entity_poly.type
_entity_poly.pdbx_seq_one_letter_code
_entity_poly.pdbx_strand_id
1 'polypeptide(L)'
;AASCLGVYLPHTSQEFDYLRSYGWQIESQQESDGKVELNYAVAKNYFPKANKQIYLVTFRGSASKSDWKINLATKKVNYGGSTLAEMQELAAQPVPKDGAAVHAGFNSYVDAVLRSGVVDENSKLRGLFKRVSEDPDAYLVLTGHSLGGATATLLGERLASLGMPKEKFVVITFGAPAIGNSAFAEQYGNKIKLLRISNTADPVPGSLQTFFGGYKQFGEPVKYSLSNKISNL
;
A
#
# COMPACT_ATOMS: atom_id res chain seq x y z
N ALA A 1 -10.51 1.16 -7.30
CA ALA A 1 -10.91 -0.26 -7.45
C ALA A 1 -10.42 -0.82 -8.78
N ALA A 2 -10.73 -0.19 -9.95
CA ALA A 2 -10.34 -0.74 -11.26
C ALA A 2 -8.82 -1.03 -11.37
N SER A 3 -7.96 -0.10 -10.93
CA SER A 3 -6.50 -0.33 -10.92
C SER A 3 -6.09 -1.50 -10.03
N CYS A 4 -6.79 -1.74 -8.93
CA CYS A 4 -6.51 -2.86 -8.02
C CYS A 4 -6.91 -4.23 -8.62
N LEU A 5 -7.84 -4.26 -9.54
CA LEU A 5 -8.14 -5.45 -10.35
C LEU A 5 -7.16 -5.57 -11.51
N GLY A 6 -6.92 -4.47 -12.23
CA GLY A 6 -6.03 -4.43 -13.39
C GLY A 6 -4.60 -4.86 -13.10
N VAL A 7 -4.06 -4.56 -11.91
CA VAL A 7 -2.68 -4.92 -11.56
C VAL A 7 -2.42 -6.44 -11.46
N TYR A 8 -3.47 -7.27 -11.41
CA TYR A 8 -3.38 -8.73 -11.50
C TYR A 8 -3.37 -9.26 -12.94
N LEU A 9 -3.66 -8.42 -13.91
CA LEU A 9 -3.89 -8.74 -15.30
C LEU A 9 -2.83 -8.04 -16.18
N PRO A 10 -2.66 -8.46 -17.44
CA PRO A 10 -1.85 -7.73 -18.39
C PRO A 10 -2.29 -6.26 -18.50
N HIS A 11 -1.37 -5.35 -18.73
CA HIS A 11 -1.68 -3.91 -18.87
C HIS A 11 -2.58 -3.56 -20.07
N THR A 12 -2.86 -4.53 -20.93
CA THR A 12 -3.85 -4.48 -22.03
C THR A 12 -5.26 -4.91 -21.60
N SER A 13 -5.50 -5.14 -20.31
CA SER A 13 -6.80 -5.59 -19.81
C SER A 13 -7.87 -4.50 -19.86
N GLN A 14 -9.15 -4.91 -19.87
CA GLN A 14 -10.29 -4.00 -19.88
C GLN A 14 -10.34 -3.06 -18.66
N GLU A 15 -9.85 -3.50 -17.52
CA GLU A 15 -9.77 -2.69 -16.29
C GLU A 15 -8.88 -1.47 -16.49
N PHE A 16 -7.78 -1.63 -17.22
CA PHE A 16 -6.91 -0.51 -17.57
C PHE A 16 -7.47 0.32 -18.72
N ASP A 17 -8.19 -0.27 -19.66
CA ASP A 17 -8.92 0.48 -20.73
C ASP A 17 -9.98 1.38 -20.11
N TYR A 18 -10.69 0.90 -19.09
CA TYR A 18 -11.61 1.73 -18.33
C TYR A 18 -10.92 2.98 -17.74
N LEU A 19 -9.74 2.81 -17.15
CA LEU A 19 -8.98 3.95 -16.63
C LEU A 19 -8.50 4.87 -17.76
N ARG A 20 -8.00 4.31 -18.87
CA ARG A 20 -7.56 5.10 -20.04
C ARG A 20 -8.68 5.93 -20.63
N SER A 21 -9.94 5.42 -20.64
CA SER A 21 -11.09 6.19 -21.13
C SER A 21 -11.38 7.44 -20.30
N TYR A 22 -10.88 7.52 -19.06
CA TYR A 22 -10.92 8.70 -18.19
C TYR A 22 -9.62 9.52 -18.22
N GLY A 23 -8.75 9.32 -19.22
CA GLY A 23 -7.54 10.11 -19.42
C GLY A 23 -6.32 9.64 -18.60
N TRP A 24 -6.39 8.48 -17.93
CA TRP A 24 -5.22 7.95 -17.24
C TRP A 24 -4.21 7.35 -18.20
N GLN A 25 -2.96 7.77 -18.07
CA GLN A 25 -1.81 7.13 -18.70
C GLN A 25 -1.26 6.10 -17.74
N ILE A 26 -1.17 4.84 -18.17
CA ILE A 26 -0.87 3.70 -17.29
C ILE A 26 0.36 2.97 -17.78
N GLU A 27 1.26 2.66 -16.86
CA GLU A 27 2.40 1.80 -17.03
C GLU A 27 2.38 0.75 -15.92
N SER A 28 2.34 -0.53 -16.26
CA SER A 28 2.55 -1.60 -15.29
C SER A 28 4.02 -2.01 -15.29
N GLN A 29 4.52 -2.37 -14.11
CA GLN A 29 5.91 -2.73 -13.92
C GLN A 29 6.00 -3.99 -13.06
N GLN A 30 6.95 -4.84 -13.43
CA GLN A 30 7.44 -5.93 -12.61
C GLN A 30 8.94 -5.68 -12.43
N GLU A 31 9.34 -5.59 -11.18
CA GLU A 31 10.74 -5.37 -10.79
C GLU A 31 11.15 -6.43 -9.77
N SER A 32 12.44 -6.64 -9.60
CA SER A 32 12.99 -7.49 -8.55
C SER A 32 14.27 -6.87 -8.00
N ASP A 33 14.40 -6.85 -6.69
CA ASP A 33 15.65 -6.48 -6.03
C ASP A 33 16.58 -7.70 -5.78
N GLY A 34 16.28 -8.82 -6.43
CA GLY A 34 16.98 -10.10 -6.26
C GLY A 34 16.46 -10.95 -5.09
N LYS A 35 15.59 -10.40 -4.22
CA LYS A 35 14.99 -11.06 -3.06
C LYS A 35 13.48 -11.03 -3.08
N VAL A 36 12.91 -9.93 -3.55
CA VAL A 36 11.47 -9.68 -3.58
C VAL A 36 11.06 -9.26 -4.98
N GLU A 37 10.03 -9.91 -5.50
CA GLU A 37 9.40 -9.54 -6.77
C GLU A 37 8.35 -8.47 -6.52
N LEU A 38 8.52 -7.31 -7.16
CA LEU A 38 7.63 -6.17 -7.06
C LEU A 38 6.71 -6.12 -8.27
N ASN A 39 5.41 -6.18 -8.03
CA ASN A 39 4.39 -6.03 -9.05
C ASN A 39 3.50 -4.84 -8.71
N TYR A 40 3.54 -3.81 -9.56
CA TYR A 40 2.77 -2.60 -9.37
C TYR A 40 2.41 -1.95 -10.71
N ALA A 41 1.46 -1.04 -10.68
CA ALA A 41 1.14 -0.15 -11.78
C ALA A 41 1.25 1.31 -11.32
N VAL A 42 1.83 2.14 -12.18
CA VAL A 42 1.84 3.59 -12.02
C VAL A 42 0.91 4.18 -13.07
N ALA A 43 -0.01 5.01 -12.65
CA ALA A 43 -0.86 5.77 -13.55
C ALA A 43 -0.77 7.26 -13.22
N LYS A 44 -0.93 8.12 -14.22
CA LYS A 44 -0.98 9.57 -14.03
C LYS A 44 -2.12 10.18 -14.84
N ASN A 45 -2.73 11.21 -14.28
CA ASN A 45 -3.74 12.01 -14.95
C ASN A 45 -3.69 13.45 -14.45
N TYR A 46 -3.88 14.39 -15.35
CA TYR A 46 -3.97 15.82 -15.00
C TYR A 46 -5.44 16.25 -14.89
N PHE A 47 -5.78 16.91 -13.81
CA PHE A 47 -7.11 17.42 -13.52
C PHE A 47 -7.15 18.94 -13.63
N PRO A 48 -7.55 19.52 -14.78
CA PRO A 48 -7.45 20.96 -15.03
C PRO A 48 -8.24 21.81 -14.03
N LYS A 49 -9.42 21.35 -13.63
CA LYS A 49 -10.27 22.11 -12.67
C LYS A 49 -9.63 22.27 -11.30
N ALA A 50 -8.79 21.35 -10.90
CA ALA A 50 -8.08 21.38 -9.62
C ALA A 50 -6.64 21.90 -9.77
N ASN A 51 -6.16 22.08 -10.99
CA ASN A 51 -4.76 22.30 -11.32
C ASN A 51 -3.85 21.28 -10.62
N LYS A 52 -4.17 19.97 -10.75
CA LYS A 52 -3.43 18.91 -10.09
C LYS A 52 -3.01 17.81 -11.05
N GLN A 53 -1.73 17.41 -10.97
CA GLN A 53 -1.22 16.18 -11.53
C GLN A 53 -1.36 15.07 -10.47
N ILE A 54 -2.25 14.12 -10.72
CA ILE A 54 -2.44 12.97 -9.82
C ILE A 54 -1.59 11.79 -10.31
N TYR A 55 -0.81 11.22 -9.41
CA TYR A 55 -0.11 9.96 -9.58
C TYR A 55 -0.82 8.89 -8.76
N LEU A 56 -1.11 7.76 -9.37
CA LEU A 56 -1.71 6.60 -8.75
C LEU A 56 -0.70 5.45 -8.80
N VAL A 57 -0.31 4.95 -7.63
CA VAL A 57 0.53 3.75 -7.52
C VAL A 57 -0.31 2.64 -6.91
N THR A 58 -0.49 1.56 -7.68
CA THR A 58 -1.30 0.41 -7.29
C THR A 58 -0.39 -0.81 -7.11
N PHE A 59 -0.40 -1.41 -5.91
CA PHE A 59 0.36 -2.61 -5.62
C PHE A 59 -0.51 -3.85 -5.79
N ARG A 60 0.07 -4.87 -6.43
CA ARG A 60 -0.52 -6.19 -6.55
C ARG A 60 -0.48 -6.89 -5.19
N GLY A 61 -1.55 -7.60 -4.86
CA GLY A 61 -1.57 -8.53 -3.74
C GLY A 61 -1.01 -9.90 -4.13
N SER A 62 -1.13 -10.89 -3.24
CA SER A 62 -0.73 -12.28 -3.51
C SER A 62 -1.53 -12.86 -4.68
N ALA A 63 -0.87 -13.62 -5.54
CA ALA A 63 -1.49 -14.26 -6.69
C ALA A 63 -2.38 -15.45 -6.28
N SER A 64 -2.12 -16.09 -5.15
CA SER A 64 -2.91 -17.20 -4.63
C SER A 64 -3.33 -17.03 -3.16
N LYS A 65 -4.50 -17.62 -2.80
CA LYS A 65 -4.96 -17.65 -1.41
C LYS A 65 -4.07 -18.53 -0.51
N SER A 66 -3.33 -19.48 -1.09
CA SER A 66 -2.36 -20.32 -0.38
C SER A 66 -1.10 -19.55 -0.02
N ASP A 67 -0.58 -18.74 -0.94
CA ASP A 67 0.60 -17.91 -0.68
C ASP A 67 0.30 -16.90 0.42
N TRP A 68 -0.94 -16.42 0.49
CA TRP A 68 -1.39 -15.51 1.52
C TRP A 68 -1.32 -16.13 2.93
N LYS A 69 -1.71 -17.41 3.10
CA LYS A 69 -1.64 -18.11 4.39
C LYS A 69 -0.21 -18.43 4.82
N ILE A 70 0.67 -18.74 3.87
CA ILE A 70 2.07 -19.10 4.13
C ILE A 70 2.91 -17.83 4.44
N ASN A 71 2.67 -16.75 3.73
CA ASN A 71 3.36 -15.46 3.95
C ASN A 71 2.89 -14.72 5.20
N LEU A 72 1.81 -15.14 5.83
CA LEU A 72 1.32 -14.66 7.12
C LEU A 72 2.07 -15.26 8.32
N ALA A 73 3.22 -15.89 8.11
CA ALA A 73 4.12 -16.26 9.21
C ALA A 73 4.38 -15.00 10.05
N THR A 74 3.77 -14.93 11.20
CA THR A 74 3.39 -13.81 12.05
C THR A 74 4.53 -13.05 12.72
N LYS A 75 5.74 -13.15 12.17
CA LYS A 75 6.89 -12.45 12.70
C LYS A 75 6.71 -10.94 12.50
N LYS A 76 6.81 -10.22 13.59
CA LYS A 76 6.89 -8.76 13.59
C LYS A 76 8.34 -8.31 13.62
N VAL A 77 8.63 -7.19 12.99
CA VAL A 77 9.91 -6.48 13.08
C VAL A 77 9.70 -5.12 13.72
N ASN A 78 10.72 -4.62 14.38
CA ASN A 78 10.71 -3.30 14.99
C ASN A 78 10.50 -2.22 13.93
N TYR A 79 9.68 -1.21 14.25
CA TYR A 79 9.31 -0.14 13.34
C TYR A 79 9.73 1.21 13.87
N GLY A 80 10.40 2.00 13.01
CA GLY A 80 10.84 3.36 13.32
C GLY A 80 11.81 3.85 12.25
N GLY A 81 12.51 4.93 12.57
CA GLY A 81 13.50 5.55 11.69
C GLY A 81 12.94 6.65 10.80
N SER A 82 13.79 7.58 10.43
CA SER A 82 13.54 8.73 9.55
C SER A 82 14.38 8.70 8.28
N THR A 83 15.28 7.72 8.17
CA THR A 83 16.10 7.43 6.99
C THR A 83 16.00 5.95 6.65
N LEU A 84 16.28 5.57 5.40
CA LEU A 84 16.28 4.17 4.99
C LEU A 84 17.25 3.31 5.81
N ALA A 85 18.42 3.84 6.14
CA ALA A 85 19.42 3.15 6.94
C ALA A 85 18.91 2.85 8.36
N GLU A 86 18.36 3.87 9.04
CA GLU A 86 17.75 3.71 10.37
C GLU A 86 16.59 2.73 10.37
N MET A 87 15.73 2.77 9.34
CA MET A 87 14.60 1.84 9.19
C MET A 87 15.08 0.39 9.10
N GLN A 88 16.14 0.12 8.34
CA GLN A 88 16.73 -1.21 8.17
C GLN A 88 17.43 -1.68 9.45
N GLU A 89 18.18 -0.81 10.09
CA GLU A 89 18.86 -1.11 11.35
C GLU A 89 17.84 -1.47 12.45
N LEU A 90 16.79 -0.66 12.62
CA LEU A 90 15.74 -0.93 13.59
C LEU A 90 14.97 -2.23 13.28
N ALA A 91 14.66 -2.52 12.03
CA ALA A 91 13.99 -3.75 11.66
C ALA A 91 14.82 -5.02 11.93
N ALA A 92 16.15 -4.90 12.01
CA ALA A 92 17.04 -6.00 12.37
C ALA A 92 17.15 -6.23 13.90
N GLN A 93 16.72 -5.25 14.72
CA GLN A 93 16.76 -5.33 16.18
C GLN A 93 15.51 -6.07 16.72
N PRO A 94 15.60 -6.67 17.91
CA PRO A 94 14.45 -7.21 18.60
C PRO A 94 13.38 -6.14 18.84
N VAL A 95 12.11 -6.53 18.71
CA VAL A 95 10.99 -5.64 19.03
C VAL A 95 10.93 -5.43 20.55
N PRO A 96 11.02 -4.19 21.06
CA PRO A 96 10.82 -3.92 22.48
C PRO A 96 9.40 -4.33 22.92
N LYS A 97 9.24 -4.66 24.22
CA LYS A 97 7.96 -5.14 24.77
C LYS A 97 6.76 -4.26 24.39
N ASP A 98 6.93 -2.94 24.46
CA ASP A 98 5.91 -1.94 24.15
C ASP A 98 6.25 -1.15 22.85
N GLY A 99 7.14 -1.70 22.03
CA GLY A 99 7.63 -1.07 20.80
C GLY A 99 6.66 -1.21 19.65
N ALA A 100 6.68 -0.20 18.77
CA ALA A 100 5.96 -0.26 17.51
C ALA A 100 6.56 -1.36 16.61
N ALA A 101 5.70 -2.20 16.07
CA ALA A 101 6.12 -3.32 15.24
C ALA A 101 5.15 -3.56 14.09
N VAL A 102 5.70 -3.99 12.96
CA VAL A 102 4.94 -4.30 11.74
C VAL A 102 5.25 -5.71 11.25
N HIS A 103 4.38 -6.24 10.42
CA HIS A 103 4.56 -7.55 9.80
C HIS A 103 5.85 -7.60 8.97
N ALA A 104 6.71 -8.57 9.23
CA ALA A 104 8.03 -8.69 8.60
C ALA A 104 7.96 -8.79 7.07
N GLY A 105 7.01 -9.57 6.54
CA GLY A 105 6.84 -9.72 5.09
C GLY A 105 6.42 -8.42 4.41
N PHE A 106 5.49 -7.66 5.01
CA PHE A 106 5.09 -6.35 4.47
C PHE A 106 6.26 -5.36 4.53
N ASN A 107 7.03 -5.39 5.62
CA ASN A 107 8.22 -4.52 5.76
C ASN A 107 9.27 -4.84 4.70
N SER A 108 9.56 -6.12 4.45
CA SER A 108 10.52 -6.53 3.42
C SER A 108 10.09 -6.09 2.01
N TYR A 109 8.79 -6.19 1.71
CA TYR A 109 8.25 -5.76 0.43
C TYR A 109 8.35 -4.23 0.27
N VAL A 110 7.95 -3.46 1.27
CA VAL A 110 8.02 -2.00 1.24
C VAL A 110 9.47 -1.51 1.23
N ASP A 111 10.38 -2.18 1.92
CA ASP A 111 11.81 -1.88 1.88
C ASP A 111 12.37 -2.08 0.45
N ALA A 112 11.96 -3.14 -0.25
CA ALA A 112 12.31 -3.32 -1.66
C ALA A 112 11.74 -2.22 -2.57
N VAL A 113 10.47 -1.81 -2.35
CA VAL A 113 9.87 -0.67 -3.08
C VAL A 113 10.65 0.63 -2.86
N LEU A 114 11.04 0.91 -1.63
CA LEU A 114 11.80 2.13 -1.31
C LEU A 114 13.21 2.09 -1.92
N ARG A 115 13.88 0.95 -1.88
CA ARG A 115 15.19 0.79 -2.56
C ARG A 115 15.06 0.99 -4.06
N SER A 116 14.10 0.36 -4.71
CA SER A 116 13.82 0.54 -6.13
C SER A 116 13.52 2.03 -6.43
N GLY A 117 12.64 2.65 -5.67
CA GLY A 117 12.23 4.04 -5.87
C GLY A 117 13.31 5.08 -5.59
N VAL A 118 14.37 4.75 -4.83
CA VAL A 118 15.44 5.69 -4.43
C VAL A 118 16.76 5.39 -5.14
N VAL A 119 17.10 4.12 -5.34
CA VAL A 119 18.44 3.68 -5.76
C VAL A 119 18.46 3.21 -7.21
N ASP A 120 17.42 2.51 -7.67
CA ASP A 120 17.39 1.92 -9.02
C ASP A 120 17.06 2.97 -10.09
N GLU A 121 18.02 3.22 -10.98
CA GLU A 121 17.88 4.19 -12.07
C GLU A 121 16.81 3.80 -13.10
N ASN A 122 16.50 2.54 -13.22
CA ASN A 122 15.51 2.02 -14.17
C ASN A 122 14.09 1.94 -13.58
N SER A 123 13.95 2.13 -12.27
CA SER A 123 12.65 2.06 -11.61
C SER A 123 11.71 3.20 -12.03
N LYS A 124 10.47 2.86 -12.35
CA LYS A 124 9.40 3.83 -12.61
C LYS A 124 9.01 4.65 -11.38
N LEU A 125 9.32 4.17 -10.19
CA LEU A 125 9.11 4.88 -8.92
C LEU A 125 10.21 5.92 -8.65
N ARG A 126 11.37 5.77 -9.34
CA ARG A 126 12.48 6.70 -9.17
C ARG A 126 12.05 8.13 -9.48
N GLY A 127 12.34 9.00 -8.54
CA GLY A 127 12.00 10.41 -8.66
C GLY A 127 10.51 10.71 -8.54
N LEU A 128 9.61 9.70 -8.56
CA LEU A 128 8.19 9.95 -8.39
C LEU A 128 7.90 10.54 -7.01
N PHE A 129 8.41 9.91 -5.95
CA PHE A 129 8.17 10.38 -4.58
C PHE A 129 8.80 11.75 -4.33
N LYS A 130 10.00 11.97 -4.84
CA LYS A 130 10.66 13.28 -4.79
C LYS A 130 9.83 14.34 -5.53
N ARG A 131 9.41 14.06 -6.76
CA ARG A 131 8.57 14.96 -7.56
C ARG A 131 7.28 15.34 -6.84
N VAL A 132 6.57 14.36 -6.27
CA VAL A 132 5.33 14.61 -5.53
C VAL A 132 5.59 15.49 -4.31
N SER A 133 6.71 15.29 -3.62
CA SER A 133 7.09 16.09 -2.45
C SER A 133 7.41 17.55 -2.81
N GLU A 134 8.09 17.77 -3.93
CA GLU A 134 8.62 19.09 -4.33
C GLU A 134 7.63 19.89 -5.19
N ASP A 135 6.84 19.25 -6.04
CA ASP A 135 5.90 19.92 -6.95
C ASP A 135 4.57 20.24 -6.20
N PRO A 136 4.22 21.53 -6.02
CA PRO A 136 2.99 21.93 -5.33
C PRO A 136 1.73 21.39 -5.99
N ASP A 137 1.74 21.15 -7.29
CA ASP A 137 0.58 20.68 -8.06
C ASP A 137 0.52 19.17 -8.20
N ALA A 138 1.54 18.42 -7.74
CA ALA A 138 1.54 16.98 -7.70
C ALA A 138 0.85 16.43 -6.46
N TYR A 139 0.13 15.31 -6.64
CA TYR A 139 -0.55 14.56 -5.57
C TYR A 139 -0.43 13.06 -5.82
N LEU A 140 -0.22 12.28 -4.75
CA LEU A 140 -0.03 10.83 -4.84
C LEU A 140 -1.22 10.09 -4.23
N VAL A 141 -1.70 9.07 -4.93
CA VAL A 141 -2.64 8.08 -4.42
C VAL A 141 -1.94 6.73 -4.37
N LEU A 142 -1.80 6.18 -3.17
CA LEU A 142 -1.32 4.82 -2.97
C LEU A 142 -2.52 3.90 -2.78
N THR A 143 -2.56 2.78 -3.48
CA THR A 143 -3.69 1.86 -3.39
C THR A 143 -3.28 0.40 -3.60
N GLY A 144 -4.15 -0.50 -3.18
CA GLY A 144 -4.01 -1.93 -3.39
C GLY A 144 -5.15 -2.71 -2.76
N HIS A 145 -5.30 -3.96 -3.20
CA HIS A 145 -6.24 -4.92 -2.65
C HIS A 145 -5.48 -5.96 -1.81
N SER A 146 -6.06 -6.38 -0.67
CA SER A 146 -5.49 -7.42 0.19
C SER A 146 -4.04 -7.07 0.59
N LEU A 147 -3.05 -7.94 0.30
CA LEU A 147 -1.63 -7.71 0.55
C LEU A 147 -1.12 -6.40 -0.12
N GLY A 148 -1.58 -6.08 -1.34
CA GLY A 148 -1.22 -4.83 -2.01
C GLY A 148 -1.72 -3.60 -1.24
N GLY A 149 -2.87 -3.71 -0.56
CA GLY A 149 -3.38 -2.66 0.34
C GLY A 149 -2.53 -2.53 1.62
N ALA A 150 -2.05 -3.64 2.18
CA ALA A 150 -1.10 -3.62 3.29
C ALA A 150 0.22 -2.93 2.89
N THR A 151 0.74 -3.26 1.70
CA THR A 151 1.92 -2.62 1.11
C THR A 151 1.71 -1.11 0.94
N ALA A 152 0.59 -0.70 0.34
CA ALA A 152 0.25 0.72 0.15
C ALA A 152 0.18 1.48 1.48
N THR A 153 -0.40 0.86 2.51
CA THR A 153 -0.51 1.46 3.85
C THR A 153 0.85 1.65 4.49
N LEU A 154 1.68 0.60 4.52
CA LEU A 154 3.00 0.67 5.13
C LEU A 154 3.95 1.59 4.36
N LEU A 155 3.86 1.62 3.02
CA LEU A 155 4.61 2.56 2.21
C LEU A 155 4.22 4.02 2.52
N GLY A 156 2.93 4.30 2.66
CA GLY A 156 2.45 5.63 3.05
C GLY A 156 3.07 6.09 4.38
N GLU A 157 3.12 5.20 5.38
CA GLU A 157 3.76 5.49 6.67
C GLU A 157 5.28 5.71 6.54
N ARG A 158 5.94 4.93 5.71
CA ARG A 158 7.37 5.11 5.42
C ARG A 158 7.65 6.44 4.72
N LEU A 159 6.84 6.82 3.73
CA LEU A 159 6.98 8.11 3.03
C LEU A 159 6.74 9.29 3.99
N ALA A 160 5.75 9.22 4.89
CA ALA A 160 5.54 10.22 5.93
C ALA A 160 6.74 10.31 6.89
N SER A 161 7.31 9.16 7.28
CA SER A 161 8.50 9.11 8.14
C SER A 161 9.77 9.63 7.44
N LEU A 162 9.83 9.55 6.11
CA LEU A 162 10.88 10.15 5.27
C LEU A 162 10.63 11.64 4.97
N GLY A 163 9.59 12.25 5.53
CA GLY A 163 9.32 13.68 5.43
C GLY A 163 8.33 14.09 4.34
N MET A 164 7.66 13.15 3.66
CA MET A 164 6.60 13.52 2.72
C MET A 164 5.40 14.09 3.48
N PRO A 165 4.97 15.33 3.17
CA PRO A 165 3.82 15.94 3.84
C PRO A 165 2.53 15.15 3.60
N LYS A 166 1.74 14.92 4.65
CA LYS A 166 0.49 14.13 4.54
C LYS A 166 -0.58 14.77 3.64
N GLU A 167 -0.42 16.06 3.33
CA GLU A 167 -1.28 16.79 2.40
C GLU A 167 -0.99 16.44 0.94
N LYS A 168 0.14 15.80 0.67
CA LYS A 168 0.61 15.44 -0.68
C LYS A 168 0.13 14.07 -1.13
N PHE A 169 -0.45 13.28 -0.24
CA PHE A 169 -0.88 11.94 -0.61
C PHE A 169 -2.05 11.42 0.22
N VAL A 170 -2.67 10.38 -0.30
CA VAL A 170 -3.70 9.58 0.38
C VAL A 170 -3.46 8.10 0.12
N VAL A 171 -3.78 7.27 1.09
CA VAL A 171 -3.80 5.81 0.95
C VAL A 171 -5.25 5.34 0.92
N ILE A 172 -5.63 4.58 -0.11
CA ILE A 172 -6.96 4.01 -0.27
C ILE A 172 -6.82 2.51 -0.48
N THR A 173 -7.32 1.71 0.45
CA THR A 173 -7.16 0.25 0.40
C THR A 173 -8.48 -0.48 0.27
N PHE A 174 -8.42 -1.68 -0.32
CA PHE A 174 -9.57 -2.55 -0.52
C PHE A 174 -9.30 -3.90 0.15
N GLY A 175 -10.08 -4.25 1.18
CA GLY A 175 -9.94 -5.53 1.89
C GLY A 175 -8.54 -5.78 2.49
N ALA A 176 -7.82 -4.74 2.89
CA ALA A 176 -6.46 -4.88 3.40
C ALA A 176 -6.43 -5.36 4.87
N PRO A 177 -5.49 -6.26 5.24
CA PRO A 177 -5.27 -6.65 6.63
C PRO A 177 -4.61 -5.54 7.45
N ALA A 178 -4.62 -5.67 8.78
CA ALA A 178 -3.83 -4.83 9.68
C ALA A 178 -2.33 -5.08 9.44
N ILE A 179 -1.51 -4.04 9.52
CA ILE A 179 -0.08 -4.11 9.17
C ILE A 179 0.86 -4.14 10.37
N GLY A 180 0.41 -3.70 11.54
CA GLY A 180 1.24 -3.58 12.73
C GLY A 180 0.46 -3.76 14.03
N ASN A 181 1.18 -3.71 15.15
CA ASN A 181 0.62 -3.83 16.49
C ASN A 181 -0.08 -2.54 16.98
N SER A 182 -0.61 -2.58 18.22
CA SER A 182 -1.28 -1.42 18.82
C SER A 182 -0.35 -0.22 18.95
N ALA A 183 0.89 -0.44 19.39
CA ALA A 183 1.88 0.63 19.53
C ALA A 183 2.17 1.31 18.18
N PHE A 184 2.28 0.53 17.09
CA PHE A 184 2.40 1.07 15.74
C PHE A 184 1.18 1.92 15.36
N ALA A 185 -0.03 1.39 15.54
CA ALA A 185 -1.25 2.10 15.18
C ALA A 185 -1.43 3.41 15.96
N GLU A 186 -1.04 3.44 17.22
CA GLU A 186 -1.13 4.62 18.10
C GLU A 186 -0.07 5.68 17.76
N GLN A 187 1.17 5.27 17.49
CA GLN A 187 2.27 6.20 17.24
C GLN A 187 2.29 6.74 15.81
N TYR A 188 1.83 5.97 14.85
CA TYR A 188 1.97 6.26 13.42
C TYR A 188 0.65 6.47 12.69
N GLY A 189 -0.47 5.95 13.18
CA GLY A 189 -1.74 5.92 12.46
C GLY A 189 -2.31 7.29 12.07
N ASN A 190 -1.88 8.37 12.72
CA ASN A 190 -2.29 9.74 12.40
C ASN A 190 -1.37 10.47 11.40
N LYS A 191 -0.25 9.83 10.98
CA LYS A 191 0.71 10.45 10.07
C LYS A 191 0.25 10.46 8.63
N ILE A 192 -0.71 9.62 8.28
CA ILE A 192 -1.25 9.50 6.92
C ILE A 192 -2.76 9.65 6.88
N LYS A 193 -3.28 10.00 5.69
CA LYS A 193 -4.70 9.89 5.37
C LYS A 193 -4.93 8.49 4.82
N LEU A 194 -5.63 7.64 5.56
CA LEU A 194 -5.91 6.25 5.16
C LEU A 194 -7.41 5.99 5.15
N LEU A 195 -7.95 5.67 3.96
CA LEU A 195 -9.30 5.14 3.77
C LEU A 195 -9.23 3.64 3.55
N ARG A 196 -9.95 2.87 4.38
CA ARG A 196 -10.00 1.40 4.31
C ARG A 196 -11.38 0.97 3.84
N ILE A 197 -11.50 0.61 2.56
CA ILE A 197 -12.73 0.12 1.96
C ILE A 197 -12.79 -1.39 2.11
N SER A 198 -13.86 -1.90 2.72
CA SER A 198 -14.05 -3.35 2.91
C SER A 198 -15.52 -3.74 2.82
N ASN A 199 -15.78 -4.95 2.30
CA ASN A 199 -17.08 -5.59 2.42
C ASN A 199 -17.26 -6.06 3.87
N THR A 200 -18.47 -5.92 4.41
CA THR A 200 -18.79 -6.38 5.77
C THR A 200 -18.63 -7.89 5.96
N ALA A 201 -18.75 -8.67 4.88
CA ALA A 201 -18.56 -10.12 4.86
C ALA A 201 -17.11 -10.56 4.56
N ASP A 202 -16.19 -9.63 4.31
CA ASP A 202 -14.79 -9.94 4.00
C ASP A 202 -14.01 -10.26 5.28
N PRO A 203 -13.50 -11.51 5.45
CA PRO A 203 -12.74 -11.88 6.64
C PRO A 203 -11.31 -11.32 6.63
N VAL A 204 -10.79 -10.88 5.49
CA VAL A 204 -9.38 -10.49 5.31
C VAL A 204 -8.97 -9.32 6.20
N PRO A 205 -9.74 -8.21 6.32
CA PRO A 205 -9.37 -7.09 7.18
C PRO A 205 -9.18 -7.45 8.64
N GLY A 206 -9.93 -8.45 9.14
CA GLY A 206 -9.85 -8.94 10.52
C GLY A 206 -8.89 -10.11 10.72
N SER A 207 -8.38 -10.70 9.66
CA SER A 207 -7.69 -11.99 9.71
C SER A 207 -6.47 -12.02 10.65
N LEU A 208 -5.59 -11.03 10.55
CA LEU A 208 -4.40 -10.97 11.42
C LEU A 208 -4.74 -10.69 12.88
N GLN A 209 -5.80 -9.92 13.14
CA GLN A 209 -6.29 -9.68 14.49
C GLN A 209 -6.90 -10.93 15.09
N THR A 210 -7.72 -11.64 14.31
CA THR A 210 -8.51 -12.80 14.79
C THR A 210 -7.65 -14.05 14.93
N PHE A 211 -6.78 -14.34 13.95
CA PHE A 211 -6.04 -15.61 13.93
C PHE A 211 -4.71 -15.56 14.67
N PHE A 212 -4.09 -14.38 14.76
CA PHE A 212 -2.71 -14.28 15.27
C PHE A 212 -2.57 -13.32 16.45
N GLY A 213 -3.57 -12.48 16.70
CA GLY A 213 -3.53 -11.47 17.76
C GLY A 213 -2.46 -10.40 17.59
N GLY A 214 -2.52 -9.37 18.42
CA GLY A 214 -1.49 -8.35 18.50
C GLY A 214 -1.31 -7.48 17.23
N TYR A 215 -2.30 -7.46 16.30
CA TYR A 215 -2.39 -6.51 15.20
C TYR A 215 -3.58 -5.58 15.41
N LYS A 216 -3.44 -4.32 15.01
CA LYS A 216 -4.49 -3.30 15.17
C LYS A 216 -4.67 -2.51 13.87
N GLN A 217 -5.91 -2.41 13.42
CA GLN A 217 -6.30 -1.52 12.33
C GLN A 217 -6.31 -0.06 12.79
N PHE A 218 -5.99 0.84 11.86
CA PHE A 218 -6.12 2.28 12.04
C PHE A 218 -6.65 2.92 10.74
N GLY A 219 -6.84 4.23 10.71
CA GLY A 219 -7.42 4.94 9.57
C GLY A 219 -8.95 4.83 9.51
N GLU A 220 -9.57 5.50 8.56
CA GLU A 220 -11.01 5.63 8.42
C GLU A 220 -11.62 4.41 7.72
N PRO A 221 -12.53 3.66 8.38
CA PRO A 221 -13.20 2.52 7.78
C PRO A 221 -14.40 2.96 6.93
N VAL A 222 -14.43 2.51 5.66
CA VAL A 222 -15.59 2.62 4.78
C VAL A 222 -16.10 1.21 4.50
N LYS A 223 -17.21 0.83 5.13
CA LYS A 223 -17.80 -0.50 4.99
C LYS A 223 -18.98 -0.46 4.04
N TYR A 224 -19.07 -1.45 3.17
CA TYR A 224 -20.24 -1.69 2.33
C TYR A 224 -20.70 -3.14 2.49
N SER A 225 -22.01 -3.36 2.33
CA SER A 225 -22.58 -4.70 2.22
C SER A 225 -23.09 -4.87 0.79
N LEU A 226 -22.71 -5.97 0.15
CA LEU A 226 -23.43 -6.42 -1.04
C LEU A 226 -24.78 -6.93 -0.54
N SER A 227 -25.86 -6.14 -0.73
CA SER A 227 -27.19 -6.66 -0.48
C SER A 227 -27.42 -7.79 -1.49
N ASN A 228 -27.73 -9.00 -1.00
CA ASN A 228 -28.16 -10.13 -1.82
C ASN A 228 -29.53 -9.82 -2.46
N LYS A 229 -29.59 -8.88 -3.40
CA LYS A 229 -30.66 -8.73 -4.34
C LYS A 229 -30.28 -9.37 -5.68
N ILE A 230 -29.84 -10.62 -5.63
CA ILE A 230 -29.90 -11.54 -6.75
C ILE A 230 -30.77 -12.71 -6.28
N SER A 231 -32.06 -12.41 -6.00
CA SER A 231 -33.11 -13.38 -6.02
C SER A 231 -34.14 -12.81 -6.98
N ASN A 232 -34.33 -13.48 -8.10
CA ASN A 232 -35.26 -13.25 -9.18
C ASN A 232 -34.67 -12.52 -10.40
N LEU A 233 -33.86 -13.24 -11.14
CA LEU A 233 -33.90 -13.28 -12.61
C LEU A 233 -33.88 -14.73 -13.03
#